data_8574cd1dee05d7ef6e8608143d536512
#
_entry.id   8574cd1dee05d7ef6e8608143d536512
#
_cell.length_a   1.000
_cell.length_b   1.000
_cell.length_c   1.000
_cell.angle_alpha   90.00
_cell.angle_beta   90.00
_cell.angle_gamma   90.00
#
_symmetry.space_group_name_H-M   'P 1'
#
loop_
_entity.id
_entity.type
_entity.pdbx_description
1 polymer ?
#
loop_
_entity_poly.entity_id
_entity_poly.type
_entity_poly.pdbx_seq_one_letter_code
_entity_poly.pdbx_strand_id
1 'polypeptide(L)'
;MKVYIVGEDPVTYAIIKMVLVYCSADFEIIAELPARGGQIKSKIQEFNKLSETYPVVLLIDLDNNDCAPQLMKQLVKDKNEDFIFNIAVDEAEAWLMADREGFASYFKIKINDMPSTHQTKQGGRKMLTEMRFSYKSSMYLTHELIKKSKKSEYIQQLSPKKGAAKGPEYNSCILPFIQNAWNIDNARKNSDSLDRMITRIKKLIFSFSDKAQTA
;
A
#
# COMPACT_ATOMS: atom_id res chain seq x y z
N MET A 1 -2.64 -16.55 -12.96
CA MET A 1 -3.65 -16.76 -11.90
C MET A 1 -4.62 -15.60 -11.89
N LYS A 2 -5.94 -15.88 -11.89
CA LYS A 2 -7.00 -14.85 -11.85
C LYS A 2 -7.19 -14.32 -10.44
N VAL A 3 -7.39 -12.97 -10.30
CA VAL A 3 -7.51 -12.32 -8.99
C VAL A 3 -8.42 -11.09 -9.07
N TYR A 4 -9.19 -10.85 -8.02
CA TYR A 4 -9.85 -9.56 -7.78
C TYR A 4 -8.95 -8.67 -6.93
N ILE A 5 -9.00 -7.36 -7.17
CA ILE A 5 -8.30 -6.38 -6.35
C ILE A 5 -9.27 -5.36 -5.77
N VAL A 6 -8.99 -4.90 -4.54
CA VAL A 6 -9.80 -3.92 -3.81
C VAL A 6 -8.88 -2.89 -3.18
N GLY A 7 -9.10 -1.63 -3.49
CA GLY A 7 -8.37 -0.48 -2.94
C GLY A 7 -9.31 0.70 -2.68
N GLU A 8 -8.86 1.66 -1.88
CA GLU A 8 -9.68 2.82 -1.50
C GLU A 8 -9.71 3.90 -2.58
N ASP A 9 -8.63 4.02 -3.35
CA ASP A 9 -8.43 5.05 -4.34
C ASP A 9 -7.48 4.60 -5.48
N PRO A 10 -7.26 5.41 -6.54
CA PRO A 10 -6.36 5.05 -7.64
C PRO A 10 -4.93 4.73 -7.22
N VAL A 11 -4.42 5.33 -6.14
CA VAL A 11 -3.05 5.08 -5.62
C VAL A 11 -2.96 3.68 -5.04
N THR A 12 -3.91 3.28 -4.21
CA THR A 12 -3.95 1.93 -3.62
C THR A 12 -4.12 0.84 -4.68
N TYR A 13 -4.94 1.06 -5.71
CA TYR A 13 -5.03 0.13 -6.86
C TYR A 13 -3.70 0.01 -7.62
N ALA A 14 -3.03 1.14 -7.88
CA ALA A 14 -1.73 1.12 -8.56
C ALA A 14 -0.68 0.37 -7.74
N ILE A 15 -0.64 0.56 -6.43
CA ILE A 15 0.26 -0.16 -5.52
C ILE A 15 -0.02 -1.66 -5.57
N ILE A 16 -1.28 -2.09 -5.45
CA ILE A 16 -1.65 -3.51 -5.52
C ILE A 16 -1.16 -4.12 -6.84
N LYS A 17 -1.43 -3.46 -7.98
CA LYS A 17 -1.00 -3.93 -9.31
C LYS A 17 0.51 -4.10 -9.40
N MET A 18 1.27 -3.10 -8.92
CA MET A 18 2.72 -3.16 -8.95
C MET A 18 3.29 -4.25 -8.05
N VAL A 19 2.69 -4.47 -6.87
CA VAL A 19 3.10 -5.57 -5.98
C VAL A 19 2.76 -6.94 -6.57
N LEU A 20 1.62 -7.10 -7.26
CA LEU A 20 1.27 -8.32 -7.98
C LEU A 20 2.30 -8.62 -9.09
N VAL A 21 2.60 -7.63 -9.95
CA VAL A 21 3.61 -7.75 -11.01
C VAL A 21 4.99 -8.06 -10.43
N TYR A 22 5.37 -7.43 -9.32
CA TYR A 22 6.63 -7.72 -8.62
C TYR A 22 6.70 -9.17 -8.10
N CYS A 23 5.57 -9.73 -7.68
CA CYS A 23 5.52 -11.13 -7.19
C CYS A 23 5.50 -12.17 -8.32
N SER A 24 4.78 -11.89 -9.41
CA SER A 24 4.70 -12.73 -10.61
C SER A 24 4.07 -11.95 -11.77
N ALA A 25 4.54 -12.18 -12.99
CA ALA A 25 3.93 -11.66 -14.22
C ALA A 25 2.61 -12.38 -14.59
N ASP A 26 2.28 -13.51 -13.97
CA ASP A 26 1.18 -14.39 -14.37
C ASP A 26 -0.17 -14.04 -13.73
N PHE A 27 -0.29 -12.88 -13.10
CA PHE A 27 -1.56 -12.41 -12.58
C PHE A 27 -2.44 -11.79 -13.67
N GLU A 28 -3.68 -12.29 -13.74
CA GLU A 28 -4.77 -11.70 -14.53
C GLU A 28 -5.77 -11.05 -13.56
N ILE A 29 -5.88 -9.72 -13.61
CA ILE A 29 -6.84 -8.99 -12.78
C ILE A 29 -8.21 -9.10 -13.44
N ILE A 30 -9.16 -9.80 -12.79
CA ILE A 30 -10.53 -9.97 -13.26
C ILE A 30 -11.27 -8.63 -13.21
N ALA A 31 -11.18 -7.94 -12.07
CA ALA A 31 -11.78 -6.62 -11.88
C ALA A 31 -11.15 -5.88 -10.69
N GLU A 32 -11.23 -4.56 -10.77
CA GLU A 32 -11.09 -3.64 -9.63
C GLU A 32 -12.46 -3.49 -8.99
N LEU A 33 -12.66 -4.10 -7.82
CA LEU A 33 -13.97 -4.07 -7.16
C LEU A 33 -14.21 -2.69 -6.55
N PRO A 34 -15.31 -2.02 -6.87
CA PRO A 34 -15.56 -0.67 -6.42
C PRO A 34 -15.80 -0.65 -4.91
N ALA A 35 -14.93 0.05 -4.20
CA ALA A 35 -15.12 0.32 -2.79
C ALA A 35 -14.46 1.67 -2.49
N ARG A 36 -15.23 2.65 -2.05
CA ARG A 36 -14.74 3.99 -1.75
C ARG A 36 -14.71 4.22 -0.25
N GLY A 37 -13.52 4.58 0.29
CA GLY A 37 -13.36 5.03 1.65
C GLY A 37 -14.05 4.14 2.69
N GLY A 38 -14.85 4.72 3.58
CA GLY A 38 -15.54 3.99 4.66
C GLY A 38 -16.46 2.84 4.23
N GLN A 39 -16.84 2.75 2.94
CA GLN A 39 -17.65 1.63 2.43
C GLN A 39 -16.87 0.32 2.33
N ILE A 40 -15.55 0.34 2.20
CA ILE A 40 -14.73 -0.88 2.18
C ILE A 40 -14.95 -1.69 3.45
N LYS A 41 -14.88 -1.04 4.62
CA LYS A 41 -14.98 -1.72 5.92
C LYS A 41 -16.30 -2.48 6.08
N SER A 42 -17.42 -1.96 5.55
CA SER A 42 -18.71 -2.64 5.58
C SER A 42 -18.82 -3.83 4.61
N LYS A 43 -18.01 -3.88 3.56
CA LYS A 43 -18.02 -4.92 2.51
C LYS A 43 -16.95 -6.00 2.70
N ILE A 44 -16.12 -5.92 3.72
CA ILE A 44 -15.00 -6.84 3.89
C ILE A 44 -15.45 -8.30 3.96
N GLN A 45 -16.58 -8.59 4.60
CA GLN A 45 -17.12 -9.95 4.66
C GLN A 45 -17.58 -10.46 3.27
N GLU A 46 -18.11 -9.57 2.42
CA GLU A 46 -18.49 -9.91 1.04
C GLU A 46 -17.24 -10.25 0.22
N PHE A 47 -16.16 -9.47 0.36
CA PHE A 47 -14.88 -9.76 -0.30
C PHE A 47 -14.24 -11.05 0.22
N ASN A 48 -14.34 -11.32 1.51
CA ASN A 48 -13.88 -12.58 2.09
C ASN A 48 -14.65 -13.78 1.51
N LYS A 49 -15.97 -13.68 1.37
CA LYS A 49 -16.80 -14.71 0.73
C LYS A 49 -16.49 -14.85 -0.76
N LEU A 50 -16.29 -13.75 -1.49
CA LEU A 50 -15.92 -13.79 -2.90
C LEU A 50 -14.60 -14.54 -3.12
N SER A 51 -13.67 -14.49 -2.16
CA SER A 51 -12.39 -15.18 -2.24
C SER A 51 -12.48 -16.71 -2.21
N GLU A 52 -13.66 -17.29 -1.94
CA GLU A 52 -13.94 -18.71 -2.10
C GLU A 52 -13.97 -19.14 -3.58
N THR A 53 -14.20 -18.18 -4.50
CA THR A 53 -14.25 -18.45 -5.95
C THR A 53 -12.95 -18.08 -6.65
N TYR A 54 -12.43 -16.92 -6.39
CA TYR A 54 -11.14 -16.42 -6.89
C TYR A 54 -10.45 -15.59 -5.82
N PRO A 55 -9.12 -15.66 -5.71
CA PRO A 55 -8.38 -14.84 -4.75
C PRO A 55 -8.76 -13.37 -4.82
N VAL A 56 -8.85 -12.74 -3.65
CA VAL A 56 -9.10 -11.31 -3.50
C VAL A 56 -7.93 -10.67 -2.76
N VAL A 57 -7.29 -9.69 -3.39
CA VAL A 57 -6.24 -8.87 -2.75
C VAL A 57 -6.82 -7.52 -2.39
N LEU A 58 -6.90 -7.27 -1.08
CA LEU A 58 -7.43 -6.04 -0.52
C LEU A 58 -6.33 -5.28 0.22
N LEU A 59 -6.26 -3.97 -0.01
CA LEU A 59 -5.40 -3.03 0.71
C LEU A 59 -6.24 -1.88 1.25
N ILE A 60 -6.14 -1.65 2.56
CA ILE A 60 -6.69 -0.47 3.25
C ILE A 60 -5.62 0.20 4.08
N ASP A 61 -5.86 1.44 4.46
CA ASP A 61 -5.03 2.18 5.37
C ASP A 61 -5.35 1.84 6.84
N LEU A 62 -4.34 1.90 7.71
CA LEU A 62 -4.53 1.73 9.15
C LEU A 62 -5.26 2.94 9.75
N ASP A 63 -5.08 4.10 9.13
CA ASP A 63 -5.62 5.38 9.61
C ASP A 63 -5.28 5.66 11.08
N ASN A 64 -6.28 6.00 11.88
CA ASN A 64 -6.16 6.32 13.31
C ASN A 64 -6.27 5.07 14.22
N ASN A 65 -6.13 3.85 13.66
CA ASN A 65 -6.15 2.64 14.49
C ASN A 65 -4.75 2.33 15.02
N ASP A 66 -4.66 1.89 16.26
CA ASP A 66 -3.37 1.64 16.92
C ASP A 66 -2.66 0.38 16.43
N CYS A 67 -3.41 -0.61 15.92
CA CYS A 67 -2.86 -1.94 15.67
C CYS A 67 -3.52 -2.63 14.47
N ALA A 68 -2.75 -2.83 13.39
CA ALA A 68 -3.24 -3.50 12.19
C ALA A 68 -3.75 -4.94 12.43
N PRO A 69 -3.08 -5.82 13.22
CA PRO A 69 -3.62 -7.12 13.58
C PRO A 69 -4.96 -7.06 14.33
N GLN A 70 -5.14 -6.09 15.22
CA GLN A 70 -6.39 -5.92 15.95
C GLN A 70 -7.51 -5.47 15.03
N LEU A 71 -7.25 -4.46 14.17
CA LEU A 71 -8.19 -4.00 13.16
C LEU A 71 -8.61 -5.15 12.23
N MET A 72 -7.66 -5.95 11.77
CA MET A 72 -7.95 -7.10 10.91
C MET A 72 -8.90 -8.09 11.58
N LYS A 73 -8.69 -8.44 12.88
CA LYS A 73 -9.57 -9.34 13.63
C LYS A 73 -10.97 -8.77 13.85
N GLN A 74 -11.09 -7.45 13.98
CA GLN A 74 -12.39 -6.79 14.12
C GLN A 74 -13.20 -6.82 12.82
N LEU A 75 -12.51 -6.68 11.68
CA LEU A 75 -13.16 -6.57 10.38
C LEU A 75 -13.45 -7.92 9.71
N VAL A 76 -12.66 -8.96 10.00
CA VAL A 76 -12.80 -10.30 9.43
C VAL A 76 -12.74 -11.34 10.54
N LYS A 77 -13.83 -12.11 10.72
CA LYS A 77 -13.87 -13.19 11.71
C LYS A 77 -13.21 -14.46 11.17
N ASP A 78 -13.81 -15.09 10.18
CA ASP A 78 -13.34 -16.34 9.59
C ASP A 78 -12.71 -16.06 8.22
N LYS A 79 -11.43 -15.66 8.25
CA LYS A 79 -10.70 -15.24 7.05
C LYS A 79 -10.39 -16.44 6.16
N ASN A 80 -10.91 -16.43 4.92
CA ASN A 80 -10.53 -17.39 3.88
C ASN A 80 -9.03 -17.27 3.54
N GLU A 81 -8.38 -18.38 3.21
CA GLU A 81 -6.95 -18.43 2.89
C GLU A 81 -6.61 -17.62 1.63
N ASP A 82 -7.51 -17.61 0.64
CA ASP A 82 -7.37 -16.87 -0.61
C ASP A 82 -7.81 -15.41 -0.51
N PHE A 83 -8.23 -14.94 0.69
CA PHE A 83 -8.45 -13.54 0.98
C PHE A 83 -7.17 -12.88 1.50
N ILE A 84 -6.45 -12.21 0.62
CA ILE A 84 -5.20 -11.51 0.94
C ILE A 84 -5.53 -10.09 1.43
N PHE A 85 -5.96 -10.01 2.68
CA PHE A 85 -6.28 -8.73 3.32
C PHE A 85 -5.02 -8.09 3.90
N ASN A 86 -4.69 -6.89 3.44
CA ASN A 86 -3.54 -6.11 3.88
C ASN A 86 -3.96 -4.76 4.44
N ILE A 87 -3.19 -4.29 5.41
CA ILE A 87 -3.34 -2.98 6.04
C ILE A 87 -1.99 -2.29 5.94
N ALA A 88 -1.94 -1.15 5.25
CA ALA A 88 -0.78 -0.27 5.24
C ALA A 88 -0.67 0.40 6.62
N VAL A 89 0.47 0.24 7.28
CA VAL A 89 0.73 0.96 8.53
C VAL A 89 0.90 2.43 8.20
N ASP A 90 0.18 3.29 8.91
CA ASP A 90 -0.10 4.67 8.54
C ASP A 90 -1.05 4.71 7.33
N GLU A 91 -0.56 4.97 6.13
CA GLU A 91 -1.31 4.98 4.87
C GLU A 91 -0.46 4.39 3.74
N ALA A 92 -1.05 4.13 2.59
CA ALA A 92 -0.37 3.57 1.42
C ALA A 92 0.77 4.47 0.90
N GLU A 93 0.68 5.77 1.09
CA GLU A 93 1.74 6.74 0.78
C GLU A 93 3.02 6.51 1.58
N ALA A 94 2.92 5.94 2.79
CA ALA A 94 4.10 5.56 3.57
C ALA A 94 4.95 4.51 2.84
N TRP A 95 4.30 3.57 2.14
CA TRP A 95 5.01 2.55 1.35
C TRP A 95 5.77 3.15 0.17
N LEU A 96 5.22 4.21 -0.45
CA LEU A 96 5.88 4.92 -1.54
C LEU A 96 7.13 5.64 -1.06
N MET A 97 7.02 6.35 0.08
CA MET A 97 8.13 7.06 0.70
C MET A 97 9.16 6.13 1.37
N ALA A 98 8.81 4.85 1.59
CA ALA A 98 9.73 3.82 2.07
C ALA A 98 10.83 3.48 1.05
N ASP A 99 10.60 3.68 -0.26
CA ASP A 99 11.66 3.78 -1.26
C ASP A 99 12.29 5.17 -1.24
N ARG A 100 13.03 5.45 -0.15
CA ARG A 100 13.55 6.79 0.16
C ARG A 100 14.38 7.39 -0.98
N GLU A 101 15.29 6.61 -1.55
CA GLU A 101 16.18 7.02 -2.63
C GLU A 101 15.40 7.26 -3.93
N GLY A 102 14.55 6.33 -4.32
CA GLY A 102 13.72 6.44 -5.52
C GLY A 102 12.76 7.61 -5.44
N PHE A 103 12.05 7.76 -4.33
CA PHE A 103 11.13 8.87 -4.09
C PHE A 103 11.86 10.22 -4.12
N ALA A 104 12.96 10.34 -3.37
CA ALA A 104 13.76 11.57 -3.32
C ALA A 104 14.29 11.96 -4.70
N SER A 105 14.82 10.99 -5.45
CA SER A 105 15.33 11.21 -6.80
C SER A 105 14.26 11.65 -7.78
N TYR A 106 13.10 10.99 -7.76
CA TYR A 106 11.98 11.28 -8.66
C TYR A 106 11.41 12.69 -8.43
N PHE A 107 11.07 13.01 -7.19
CA PHE A 107 10.49 14.29 -6.82
C PHE A 107 11.51 15.40 -6.56
N LYS A 108 12.81 15.14 -6.82
CA LYS A 108 13.92 16.12 -6.67
C LYS A 108 14.02 16.70 -5.25
N ILE A 109 13.84 15.85 -4.25
CA ILE A 109 13.99 16.14 -2.84
C ILE A 109 15.37 15.67 -2.38
N LYS A 110 16.00 16.32 -1.40
CA LYS A 110 17.24 15.83 -0.81
C LYS A 110 16.96 14.60 0.04
N ILE A 111 17.81 13.58 -0.03
CA ILE A 111 17.64 12.35 0.75
C ILE A 111 17.56 12.59 2.26
N ASN A 112 18.27 13.59 2.76
CA ASN A 112 18.25 13.98 4.18
C ASN A 112 16.93 14.61 4.62
N ASP A 113 16.09 15.03 3.69
CA ASP A 113 14.76 15.57 3.97
C ASP A 113 13.67 14.49 3.99
N MET A 114 14.01 13.28 3.54
CA MET A 114 13.08 12.14 3.57
C MET A 114 12.80 11.69 5.00
N PRO A 115 11.56 11.26 5.29
CA PRO A 115 11.22 10.75 6.61
C PRO A 115 12.11 9.56 6.99
N SER A 116 12.37 9.42 8.28
CA SER A 116 13.16 8.31 8.83
C SER A 116 12.27 7.09 9.06
N THR A 117 12.90 5.93 9.23
CA THR A 117 12.25 4.74 9.76
C THR A 117 12.30 4.73 11.28
N HIS A 118 11.40 3.98 11.89
CA HIS A 118 11.46 3.61 13.29
C HIS A 118 11.25 2.11 13.46
N GLN A 119 11.74 1.58 14.57
CA GLN A 119 11.58 0.18 14.91
C GLN A 119 10.73 0.05 16.17
N THR A 120 9.73 -0.82 16.13
CA THR A 120 8.86 -1.13 17.26
C THR A 120 8.93 -2.60 17.59
N LYS A 121 8.93 -2.94 18.91
CA LYS A 121 8.78 -4.32 19.35
C LYS A 121 7.31 -4.69 19.37
N GLN A 122 6.93 -5.72 18.64
CA GLN A 122 5.57 -6.26 18.68
C GLN A 122 5.63 -7.66 19.32
N GLY A 123 4.89 -7.85 20.41
CA GLY A 123 4.82 -9.15 21.10
C GLY A 123 6.15 -9.67 21.66
N GLY A 124 7.09 -8.80 21.98
CA GLY A 124 8.34 -9.13 22.68
C GLY A 124 9.45 -9.80 21.86
N ARG A 125 9.23 -10.15 20.58
CA ARG A 125 10.18 -10.97 19.80
C ARG A 125 10.64 -10.43 18.45
N LYS A 126 9.88 -9.56 17.79
CA LYS A 126 10.25 -9.05 16.46
C LYS A 126 10.26 -7.52 16.46
N MET A 127 11.36 -6.95 15.95
CA MET A 127 11.42 -5.54 15.62
C MET A 127 10.71 -5.35 14.29
N LEU A 128 9.73 -4.46 14.25
CA LEU A 128 9.06 -4.06 13.03
C LEU A 128 9.61 -2.72 12.59
N THR A 129 9.95 -2.62 11.33
CA THR A 129 10.44 -1.38 10.70
C THR A 129 9.30 -0.78 9.89
N GLU A 130 8.96 0.46 10.18
CA GLU A 130 8.01 1.27 9.40
C GLU A 130 8.53 2.70 9.27
N MET A 131 8.01 3.44 8.30
CA MET A 131 8.29 4.85 8.16
C MET A 131 7.68 5.64 9.32
N ARG A 132 8.33 6.72 9.71
CA ARG A 132 7.88 7.58 10.81
C ARG A 132 7.40 8.92 10.29
N PHE A 133 6.17 9.28 10.64
CA PHE A 133 5.57 10.57 10.33
C PHE A 133 5.09 11.27 11.61
N SER A 134 5.02 12.59 11.59
CA SER A 134 4.46 13.41 12.68
C SER A 134 2.93 13.40 12.71
N TYR A 135 2.32 13.03 11.57
CA TYR A 135 0.89 12.89 11.33
C TYR A 135 0.71 12.05 10.05
N LYS A 136 -0.51 11.90 9.53
CA LYS A 136 -0.81 11.08 8.35
C LYS A 136 0.18 11.28 7.19
N SER A 137 0.70 10.18 6.63
CA SER A 137 1.75 10.20 5.61
C SER A 137 1.35 10.93 4.33
N SER A 138 0.10 10.83 3.91
CA SER A 138 -0.44 11.56 2.75
C SER A 138 -0.41 13.08 2.96
N MET A 139 -0.75 13.53 4.17
CA MET A 139 -0.69 14.94 4.53
C MET A 139 0.77 15.41 4.67
N TYR A 140 1.63 14.60 5.30
CA TYR A 140 3.06 14.90 5.40
C TYR A 140 3.67 15.07 4.00
N LEU A 141 3.37 14.14 3.08
CA LEU A 141 3.83 14.22 1.71
C LEU A 141 3.44 15.55 1.05
N THR A 142 2.15 15.91 1.12
CA THR A 142 1.62 17.07 0.37
C THR A 142 1.84 18.41 1.05
N HIS A 143 1.90 18.47 2.38
CA HIS A 143 2.01 19.74 3.12
C HIS A 143 3.45 20.09 3.51
N GLU A 144 4.33 19.09 3.66
CA GLU A 144 5.71 19.32 4.10
C GLU A 144 6.74 18.84 3.10
N LEU A 145 6.74 17.53 2.78
CA LEU A 145 7.84 16.92 2.05
C LEU A 145 8.00 17.50 0.64
N ILE A 146 6.89 17.62 -0.10
CA ILE A 146 6.95 18.10 -1.49
C ILE A 146 7.42 19.57 -1.59
N LYS A 147 7.21 20.38 -0.56
CA LYS A 147 7.69 21.76 -0.51
C LYS A 147 9.23 21.86 -0.51
N LYS A 148 9.92 20.76 -0.20
CA LYS A 148 11.38 20.64 -0.23
C LYS A 148 11.90 20.21 -1.60
N SER A 149 11.01 20.01 -2.58
CA SER A 149 11.40 19.71 -3.96
C SER A 149 12.15 20.88 -4.58
N LYS A 150 13.19 20.57 -5.35
CA LYS A 150 13.92 21.54 -6.17
C LYS A 150 13.16 21.95 -7.44
N LYS A 151 12.03 21.27 -7.75
CA LYS A 151 11.17 21.57 -8.89
C LYS A 151 9.87 22.21 -8.41
N SER A 152 9.69 23.50 -8.73
CA SER A 152 8.48 24.26 -8.40
C SER A 152 7.20 23.65 -8.98
N GLU A 153 7.32 22.95 -10.09
CA GLU A 153 6.21 22.23 -10.73
C GLU A 153 5.58 21.17 -9.79
N TYR A 154 6.40 20.30 -9.17
CA TYR A 154 5.89 19.34 -8.20
C TYR A 154 5.25 20.00 -6.98
N ILE A 155 5.81 21.14 -6.53
CA ILE A 155 5.23 21.88 -5.42
C ILE A 155 3.84 22.39 -5.78
N GLN A 156 3.65 22.96 -6.97
CA GLN A 156 2.36 23.49 -7.42
C GLN A 156 1.32 22.37 -7.64
N GLN A 157 1.74 21.24 -8.19
CA GLN A 157 0.86 20.13 -8.55
C GLN A 157 0.42 19.31 -7.34
N LEU A 158 1.30 19.10 -6.35
CA LEU A 158 1.08 18.21 -5.22
C LEU A 158 0.67 18.94 -3.94
N SER A 159 0.96 20.24 -3.79
CA SER A 159 0.52 20.97 -2.60
C SER A 159 -0.97 21.28 -2.67
N PRO A 160 -1.73 21.00 -1.61
CA PRO A 160 -3.16 21.26 -1.58
C PRO A 160 -3.47 22.76 -1.59
N LYS A 161 -4.51 23.14 -2.31
CA LYS A 161 -5.10 24.48 -2.21
C LYS A 161 -5.93 24.59 -0.93
N LYS A 162 -6.28 25.82 -0.53
CA LYS A 162 -7.10 26.07 0.68
C LYS A 162 -8.39 25.23 0.64
N GLY A 163 -8.58 24.40 1.65
CA GLY A 163 -9.75 23.52 1.78
C GLY A 163 -9.66 22.16 1.06
N ALA A 164 -8.58 21.90 0.33
CA ALA A 164 -8.35 20.60 -0.32
C ALA A 164 -7.42 19.71 0.52
N ALA A 165 -7.66 18.41 0.53
CA ALA A 165 -6.80 17.44 1.22
C ALA A 165 -5.54 17.07 0.40
N LYS A 166 -5.63 17.05 -0.93
CA LYS A 166 -4.55 16.69 -1.85
C LYS A 166 -4.39 17.79 -2.91
N GLY A 167 -3.22 17.87 -3.53
CA GLY A 167 -2.93 18.81 -4.62
C GLY A 167 -3.77 18.52 -5.88
N PRO A 168 -3.91 19.51 -6.78
CA PRO A 168 -4.80 19.41 -7.95
C PRO A 168 -4.38 18.28 -8.91
N GLU A 169 -3.08 18.00 -9.01
CA GLU A 169 -2.52 16.98 -9.91
C GLU A 169 -1.94 15.78 -9.13
N TYR A 170 -2.50 15.49 -7.95
CA TYR A 170 -1.97 14.45 -7.06
C TYR A 170 -1.81 13.11 -7.77
N ASN A 171 -2.88 12.59 -8.37
CA ASN A 171 -2.83 11.30 -9.06
C ASN A 171 -1.93 11.36 -10.30
N SER A 172 -1.96 12.43 -11.08
CA SER A 172 -1.13 12.60 -12.29
C SER A 172 0.37 12.59 -11.98
N CYS A 173 0.77 12.96 -10.76
CA CYS A 173 2.17 12.93 -10.32
C CYS A 173 2.56 11.62 -9.64
N ILE A 174 1.66 11.06 -8.79
CA ILE A 174 1.97 9.88 -7.98
C ILE A 174 1.87 8.59 -8.78
N LEU A 175 0.86 8.45 -9.65
CA LEU A 175 0.69 7.22 -10.43
C LEU A 175 1.88 6.91 -11.35
N PRO A 176 2.48 7.87 -12.11
CA PRO A 176 3.69 7.60 -12.89
C PRO A 176 4.90 7.20 -12.04
N PHE A 177 5.04 7.75 -10.82
CA PHE A 177 6.09 7.29 -9.90
C PHE A 177 5.90 5.82 -9.55
N ILE A 178 4.69 5.43 -9.14
CA ILE A 178 4.36 4.03 -8.79
C ILE A 178 4.65 3.10 -9.96
N GLN A 179 4.20 3.47 -11.16
CA GLN A 179 4.26 2.61 -12.35
C GLN A 179 5.67 2.45 -12.95
N ASN A 180 6.52 3.49 -12.84
CA ASN A 180 7.76 3.54 -13.62
C ASN A 180 9.04 3.71 -12.77
N ALA A 181 8.93 4.10 -11.50
CA ALA A 181 10.10 4.50 -10.72
C ALA A 181 10.14 3.92 -9.30
N TRP A 182 9.04 3.45 -8.76
CA TRP A 182 8.97 2.90 -7.40
C TRP A 182 9.75 1.59 -7.29
N ASN A 183 10.78 1.58 -6.43
CA ASN A 183 11.59 0.41 -6.16
C ASN A 183 11.05 -0.35 -4.95
N ILE A 184 10.31 -1.42 -5.22
CA ILE A 184 9.67 -2.25 -4.18
C ILE A 184 10.71 -2.95 -3.29
N ASP A 185 11.88 -3.35 -3.84
CA ASP A 185 12.94 -3.98 -3.04
C ASP A 185 13.55 -3.02 -2.01
N ASN A 186 13.65 -1.74 -2.33
CA ASN A 186 14.07 -0.73 -1.37
C ASN A 186 12.96 -0.43 -0.36
N ALA A 187 11.73 -0.25 -0.83
CA ALA A 187 10.59 0.09 0.01
C ALA A 187 10.31 -0.97 1.09
N ARG A 188 10.33 -2.27 0.72
CA ARG A 188 10.05 -3.37 1.66
C ARG A 188 11.06 -3.51 2.81
N LYS A 189 12.27 -2.99 2.66
CA LYS A 189 13.28 -2.96 3.73
C LYS A 189 12.93 -1.95 4.82
N ASN A 190 12.15 -0.94 4.47
CA ASN A 190 11.75 0.18 5.31
C ASN A 190 10.27 0.10 5.73
N SER A 191 9.53 -0.93 5.29
CA SER A 191 8.14 -1.16 5.65
C SER A 191 7.81 -2.65 5.77
N ASP A 192 7.70 -3.12 7.00
CA ASP A 192 7.27 -4.50 7.31
C ASP A 192 5.82 -4.78 6.88
N SER A 193 4.96 -3.77 6.83
CA SER A 193 3.58 -3.94 6.36
C SER A 193 3.52 -4.22 4.86
N LEU A 194 4.36 -3.58 4.06
CA LEU A 194 4.54 -3.89 2.64
C LEU A 194 5.18 -5.29 2.46
N ASP A 195 6.24 -5.58 3.20
CA ASP A 195 6.92 -6.88 3.12
C ASP A 195 5.97 -8.04 3.46
N ARG A 196 5.06 -7.85 4.41
CA ARG A 196 4.00 -8.82 4.74
C ARG A 196 3.01 -9.02 3.59
N MET A 197 2.61 -7.96 2.87
CA MET A 197 1.77 -8.09 1.69
C MET A 197 2.44 -8.95 0.63
N ILE A 198 3.71 -8.65 0.31
CA ILE A 198 4.52 -9.42 -0.66
C ILE A 198 4.62 -10.89 -0.25
N THR A 199 4.91 -11.14 1.02
CA THR A 199 5.03 -12.50 1.56
C THR A 199 3.72 -13.29 1.44
N ARG A 200 2.57 -12.66 1.71
CA ARG A 200 1.25 -13.30 1.59
C ARG A 200 0.91 -13.62 0.13
N ILE A 201 1.21 -12.71 -0.80
CA ILE A 201 0.99 -12.92 -2.23
C ILE A 201 1.88 -14.06 -2.75
N LYS A 202 3.16 -14.10 -2.38
CA LYS A 202 4.06 -15.21 -2.74
C LYS A 202 3.58 -16.55 -2.20
N LYS A 203 3.04 -16.56 -0.98
CA LYS A 203 2.44 -17.75 -0.38
C LYS A 203 1.20 -18.25 -1.16
N LEU A 204 0.36 -17.30 -1.59
CA LEU A 204 -0.79 -17.59 -2.45
C LEU A 204 -0.35 -18.23 -3.76
N ILE A 205 0.65 -17.66 -4.44
CA ILE A 205 1.20 -18.22 -5.71
C ILE A 205 1.66 -19.65 -5.49
N PHE A 206 2.42 -19.90 -4.44
CA PHE A 206 2.94 -21.24 -4.13
C PHE A 206 1.80 -22.25 -3.92
N SER A 207 0.78 -21.90 -3.13
CA SER A 207 -0.37 -22.79 -2.88
C SER A 207 -1.15 -23.16 -4.16
N PHE A 208 -1.24 -22.24 -5.12
CA PHE A 208 -1.89 -22.51 -6.42
C PHE A 208 -1.03 -23.38 -7.32
N SER A 209 0.29 -23.22 -7.31
CA SER A 209 1.21 -24.06 -8.08
C SER A 209 1.18 -25.51 -7.61
N ASP A 210 1.14 -25.75 -6.30
CA ASP A 210 1.04 -27.08 -5.71
C ASP A 210 -0.28 -27.76 -6.07
N LYS A 211 -1.41 -27.05 -5.99
CA LYS A 211 -2.72 -27.58 -6.38
C LYS A 211 -2.79 -27.96 -7.86
N ALA A 212 -2.11 -27.21 -8.73
CA ALA A 212 -2.07 -27.50 -10.18
C ALA A 212 -1.21 -28.70 -10.54
N GLN A 213 -0.23 -29.09 -9.69
CA GLN A 213 0.61 -30.28 -9.90
C GLN A 213 -0.03 -31.57 -9.36
N THR A 214 -1.04 -31.44 -8.51
CA THR A 214 -1.73 -32.57 -7.86
C THR A 214 -3.09 -32.88 -8.47
N ALA A 215 -3.55 -32.12 -9.46
CA ALA A 215 -4.79 -32.30 -10.21
C ALA A 215 -4.52 -32.86 -11.63
#